data_e2da0d022ef05bb17624f15a9a66b8a4
#
_entry.id   e2da0d022ef05bb17624f15a9a66b8a4
#
_cell.length_a   1.000
_cell.length_b   1.000
_cell.length_c   1.000
_cell.angle_alpha   90.00
_cell.angle_beta   90.00
_cell.angle_gamma   90.00
#
_symmetry.space_group_name_H-M   'P 1'
#
loop_
_entity.id
_entity.type
_entity.pdbx_description
1 polymer ?
#
loop_
_entity_poly.entity_id
_entity_poly.type
_entity_poly.pdbx_seq_one_letter_code
_entity_poly.pdbx_strand_id
1 'polypeptide(L)'
;MHGEHYPDPSAPVVPTRSLIPAAWMWSAREASAALASRDLGTILRTYRRLNGFSQQHLADLLGYDKTYVSMMETGRRSINDIGTRRHIARTLCLPVHIFGVTDVGDADFAAMVQFGDSTIRLAEIARQAGRAVEAVNELWPLTARLEARAANGDIERHTLVLLGRARLALGVSLGAVLPEERLAAAARWTGKALIIAERIDDPPLLAHTLRMHGNELRKANRIPAAIARLRRAVGLSADRVGHATALAFLARAAGEFGHRDLFDSAMARYRHVHDGWDGGGILAHPFTVREIHMRGLVSTGRAAAPAQIMQTAPADAMPSAPAWHVIERVTAGEVHLAAGDHDAADEALRTALTAAEAHRLPHQIQRAIRVAARGGLTGISTDGQGALVRVNRLLAPRGSES
;
A
#
# COMPACT_ATOMS: atom_id res chain seq x y z
N MET A 1 21.09 -0.10 -27.32
CA MET A 1 20.66 -0.89 -26.16
C MET A 1 20.84 0.02 -24.95
N HIS A 2 19.76 0.69 -24.53
CA HIS A 2 19.75 1.49 -23.30
C HIS A 2 19.47 0.53 -22.14
N GLY A 3 20.48 0.33 -21.27
CA GLY A 3 20.31 -0.43 -20.05
C GLY A 3 19.32 0.29 -19.13
N GLU A 4 18.13 -0.27 -18.96
CA GLU A 4 17.19 0.18 -17.95
C GLU A 4 17.81 -0.05 -16.57
N HIS A 5 18.19 1.02 -15.93
CA HIS A 5 18.76 1.04 -14.59
C HIS A 5 17.62 0.81 -13.60
N TYR A 6 17.34 -0.45 -13.25
CA TYR A 6 16.43 -0.79 -12.15
C TYR A 6 17.08 -0.32 -10.83
N PRO A 7 16.44 0.55 -10.05
CA PRO A 7 16.98 0.98 -8.78
C PRO A 7 17.08 -0.22 -7.83
N ASP A 8 18.25 -0.37 -7.24
CA ASP A 8 18.55 -1.39 -6.23
C ASP A 8 17.49 -1.34 -5.10
N PRO A 9 16.70 -2.40 -4.88
CA PRO A 9 15.76 -2.43 -3.78
C PRO A 9 16.44 -2.42 -2.39
N SER A 10 17.78 -2.57 -2.32
CA SER A 10 18.58 -2.41 -1.11
C SER A 10 19.18 -1.01 -0.95
N ALA A 11 19.13 -0.18 -2.01
CA ALA A 11 19.61 1.19 -1.91
C ALA A 11 18.94 1.87 -0.70
N PRO A 12 19.70 2.62 0.12
CA PRO A 12 19.11 3.41 1.18
C PRO A 12 18.02 4.26 0.54
N VAL A 13 16.77 4.07 1.01
CA VAL A 13 15.64 4.89 0.54
C VAL A 13 16.08 6.32 0.78
N VAL A 14 16.42 7.03 -0.31
CA VAL A 14 16.70 8.46 -0.24
C VAL A 14 15.57 9.04 0.59
N PRO A 15 15.86 9.78 1.69
CA PRO A 15 14.82 10.31 2.54
C PRO A 15 13.89 11.10 1.62
N THR A 16 12.66 10.61 1.45
CA THR A 16 11.66 11.32 0.66
C THR A 16 11.56 12.69 1.27
N ARG A 17 11.91 13.71 0.50
CA ARG A 17 11.66 15.08 0.90
C ARG A 17 10.22 15.17 1.37
N SER A 18 10.01 15.71 2.56
CA SER A 18 8.65 16.01 3.03
C SER A 18 7.96 16.83 1.95
N LEU A 19 6.69 16.52 1.69
CA LEU A 19 5.89 17.33 0.77
C LEU A 19 5.93 18.78 1.25
N ILE A 20 6.21 19.70 0.36
CA ILE A 20 6.27 21.10 0.70
C ILE A 20 4.89 21.61 1.16
N PRO A 21 4.84 22.61 2.05
CA PRO A 21 3.57 23.13 2.58
C PRO A 21 2.55 23.52 1.51
N ALA A 22 2.99 24.02 0.36
CA ALA A 22 2.13 24.39 -0.75
C ALA A 22 1.35 23.20 -1.34
N ALA A 23 1.94 21.99 -1.40
CA ALA A 23 1.23 20.81 -1.87
C ALA A 23 0.05 20.46 -0.97
N TRP A 24 0.19 20.61 0.34
CA TRP A 24 -0.89 20.38 1.30
C TRP A 24 -1.99 21.45 1.20
N MET A 25 -1.62 22.70 1.07
CA MET A 25 -2.56 23.80 0.90
C MET A 25 -3.45 23.60 -0.33
N TRP A 26 -2.85 23.33 -1.48
CA TRP A 26 -3.58 23.15 -2.73
C TRP A 26 -4.37 21.84 -2.82
N SER A 27 -4.11 20.89 -1.93
CA SER A 27 -4.92 19.66 -1.80
C SER A 27 -6.17 19.81 -0.93
N ALA A 28 -6.33 20.90 -0.20
CA ALA A 28 -7.56 21.18 0.56
C ALA A 28 -8.77 21.30 -0.36
N ARG A 29 -9.96 20.87 0.10
CA ARG A 29 -11.18 20.86 -0.73
C ARG A 29 -11.50 22.20 -1.36
N GLU A 30 -11.39 23.25 -0.57
CA GLU A 30 -11.65 24.63 -1.02
C GLU A 30 -10.64 25.09 -2.09
N ALA A 31 -9.37 24.84 -1.85
CA ALA A 31 -8.32 25.18 -2.80
C ALA A 31 -8.46 24.34 -4.10
N SER A 32 -8.77 23.07 -3.98
CA SER A 32 -9.03 22.18 -5.12
C SER A 32 -10.22 22.68 -5.96
N ALA A 33 -11.30 23.16 -5.34
CA ALA A 33 -12.44 23.76 -6.05
C ALA A 33 -12.04 25.03 -6.79
N ALA A 34 -11.22 25.89 -6.17
CA ALA A 34 -10.70 27.10 -6.81
C ALA A 34 -9.82 26.76 -8.03
N LEU A 35 -8.96 25.75 -7.93
CA LEU A 35 -8.15 25.29 -9.06
C LEU A 35 -9.00 24.73 -10.20
N ALA A 36 -10.04 23.95 -9.86
CA ALA A 36 -10.96 23.40 -10.86
C ALA A 36 -11.75 24.49 -11.64
N SER A 37 -11.96 25.66 -11.05
CA SER A 37 -12.61 26.80 -11.73
C SER A 37 -11.76 27.37 -12.86
N ARG A 38 -10.45 27.17 -12.84
CA ARG A 38 -9.46 27.77 -13.76
C ARG A 38 -9.54 29.31 -13.84
N ASP A 39 -10.25 29.94 -12.91
CA ASP A 39 -10.37 31.40 -12.80
C ASP A 39 -9.25 31.97 -11.93
N LEU A 40 -8.36 32.75 -12.55
CA LEU A 40 -7.21 33.35 -11.87
C LEU A 40 -7.64 34.17 -10.64
N GLY A 41 -8.69 34.97 -10.75
CA GLY A 41 -9.16 35.83 -9.66
C GLY A 41 -9.61 34.99 -8.44
N THR A 42 -10.34 33.90 -8.70
CA THR A 42 -10.78 32.97 -7.65
C THR A 42 -9.58 32.26 -7.02
N ILE A 43 -8.61 31.83 -7.81
CA ILE A 43 -7.38 31.17 -7.32
C ILE A 43 -6.58 32.12 -6.43
N LEU A 44 -6.35 33.36 -6.85
CA LEU A 44 -5.60 34.35 -6.07
C LEU A 44 -6.29 34.69 -4.75
N ARG A 45 -7.62 34.94 -4.77
CA ARG A 45 -8.40 35.20 -3.56
C ARG A 45 -8.35 34.03 -2.58
N THR A 46 -8.48 32.79 -3.10
CA THR A 46 -8.42 31.58 -2.28
C THR A 46 -7.02 31.40 -1.67
N TYR A 47 -5.96 31.58 -2.45
CA TYR A 47 -4.59 31.54 -1.96
C TYR A 47 -4.36 32.53 -0.82
N ARG A 48 -4.75 33.79 -1.05
CA ARG A 48 -4.60 34.86 -0.07
C ARG A 48 -5.33 34.55 1.23
N ARG A 49 -6.60 34.09 1.14
CA ARG A 49 -7.41 33.75 2.31
C ARG A 49 -6.82 32.57 3.11
N LEU A 50 -6.41 31.52 2.44
CA LEU A 50 -5.83 30.33 3.08
C LEU A 50 -4.51 30.63 3.80
N ASN A 51 -3.76 31.62 3.34
CA ASN A 51 -2.50 32.04 3.95
C ASN A 51 -2.66 33.25 4.90
N GLY A 52 -3.85 33.81 5.06
CA GLY A 52 -4.07 35.01 5.87
C GLY A 52 -3.40 36.27 5.31
N PHE A 53 -3.15 36.33 4.00
CA PHE A 53 -2.43 37.43 3.35
C PHE A 53 -3.36 38.60 3.00
N SER A 54 -2.85 39.85 3.15
CA SER A 54 -3.45 41.02 2.54
C SER A 54 -3.20 41.07 1.04
N GLN A 55 -3.95 41.90 0.29
CA GLN A 55 -3.66 42.13 -1.13
C GLN A 55 -2.25 42.71 -1.34
N GLN A 56 -1.78 43.57 -0.42
CA GLN A 56 -0.43 44.12 -0.49
C GLN A 56 0.62 43.00 -0.36
N HIS A 57 0.46 42.10 0.62
CA HIS A 57 1.39 40.99 0.83
C HIS A 57 1.43 40.06 -0.42
N LEU A 58 0.26 39.77 -1.03
CA LEU A 58 0.24 38.98 -2.26
C LEU A 58 0.90 39.72 -3.44
N ALA A 59 0.74 41.04 -3.51
CA ALA A 59 1.39 41.87 -4.51
C ALA A 59 2.92 41.84 -4.36
N ASP A 60 3.40 42.02 -3.13
CA ASP A 60 4.84 41.95 -2.83
C ASP A 60 5.42 40.56 -3.19
N LEU A 61 4.68 39.48 -2.85
CA LEU A 61 5.10 38.11 -3.19
C LEU A 61 5.20 37.87 -4.70
N LEU A 62 4.26 38.42 -5.48
CA LEU A 62 4.20 38.27 -6.93
C LEU A 62 5.10 39.28 -7.69
N GLY A 63 5.65 40.26 -7.00
CA GLY A 63 6.43 41.35 -7.61
C GLY A 63 5.59 42.34 -8.40
N TYR A 64 4.31 42.55 -8.00
CA TYR A 64 3.37 43.50 -8.62
C TYR A 64 2.91 44.57 -7.64
N ASP A 65 2.27 45.62 -8.12
CA ASP A 65 1.60 46.57 -7.25
C ASP A 65 0.23 46.05 -6.76
N LYS A 66 -0.26 46.57 -5.65
CA LYS A 66 -1.54 46.17 -5.04
C LYS A 66 -2.72 46.36 -5.99
N THR A 67 -2.72 47.46 -6.79
CA THR A 67 -3.80 47.77 -7.72
C THR A 67 -3.88 46.71 -8.81
N TYR A 68 -2.74 46.26 -9.31
CA TYR A 68 -2.65 45.20 -10.31
C TYR A 68 -3.20 43.88 -9.77
N VAL A 69 -2.82 43.46 -8.55
CA VAL A 69 -3.35 42.28 -7.88
C VAL A 69 -4.85 42.40 -7.66
N SER A 70 -5.35 43.56 -7.22
CA SER A 70 -6.79 43.82 -7.05
C SER A 70 -7.57 43.70 -8.36
N MET A 71 -7.02 44.18 -9.45
CA MET A 71 -7.63 44.02 -10.77
C MET A 71 -7.66 42.57 -11.24
N MET A 72 -6.62 41.80 -10.98
CA MET A 72 -6.59 40.34 -11.25
C MET A 72 -7.65 39.60 -10.42
N GLU A 73 -7.71 39.86 -9.10
CA GLU A 73 -8.68 39.25 -8.20
C GLU A 73 -10.14 39.55 -8.58
N THR A 74 -10.42 40.75 -9.12
CA THR A 74 -11.77 41.16 -9.53
C THR A 74 -12.13 40.80 -10.96
N GLY A 75 -11.20 40.21 -11.72
CA GLY A 75 -11.40 39.88 -13.13
C GLY A 75 -11.39 41.10 -14.08
N ARG A 76 -11.09 42.31 -13.55
CA ARG A 76 -10.99 43.53 -14.39
C ARG A 76 -9.75 43.50 -15.31
N ARG A 77 -8.79 42.68 -15.00
CA ARG A 77 -7.61 42.42 -15.83
C ARG A 77 -7.42 40.94 -16.07
N SER A 78 -7.51 40.55 -17.33
CA SER A 78 -7.12 39.19 -17.77
C SER A 78 -5.63 39.13 -18.05
N ILE A 79 -5.00 38.01 -17.71
CA ILE A 79 -3.60 37.72 -17.98
C ILE A 79 -3.55 36.79 -19.18
N ASN A 80 -3.13 37.28 -20.33
CA ASN A 80 -2.99 36.47 -21.55
C ASN A 80 -1.53 36.07 -21.84
N ASP A 81 -0.59 36.79 -21.26
CA ASP A 81 0.84 36.49 -21.41
C ASP A 81 1.24 35.22 -20.68
N ILE A 82 1.84 34.27 -21.42
CA ILE A 82 2.28 32.97 -20.94
C ILE A 82 3.38 33.10 -19.88
N GLY A 83 4.29 34.05 -20.04
CA GLY A 83 5.38 34.32 -19.09
C GLY A 83 4.85 34.73 -17.73
N THR A 84 3.89 35.66 -17.70
CA THR A 84 3.21 36.11 -16.50
C THR A 84 2.43 34.99 -15.81
N ARG A 85 1.67 34.19 -16.58
CA ARG A 85 0.95 33.01 -16.04
C ARG A 85 1.90 32.00 -15.41
N ARG A 86 3.03 31.71 -16.09
CA ARG A 86 4.07 30.82 -15.60
C ARG A 86 4.74 31.36 -14.32
N HIS A 87 5.00 32.67 -14.28
CA HIS A 87 5.55 33.33 -13.09
C HIS A 87 4.62 33.20 -11.89
N ILE A 88 3.34 33.54 -12.06
CA ILE A 88 2.32 33.41 -11.00
C ILE A 88 2.22 31.95 -10.51
N ALA A 89 2.13 30.98 -11.45
CA ALA A 89 2.06 29.58 -11.11
C ALA A 89 3.25 29.12 -10.26
N ARG A 90 4.47 29.48 -10.67
CA ARG A 90 5.70 29.13 -9.94
C ARG A 90 5.76 29.78 -8.56
N THR A 91 5.44 31.05 -8.44
CA THR A 91 5.47 31.79 -7.19
C THR A 91 4.46 31.23 -6.18
N LEU A 92 3.27 30.85 -6.65
CA LEU A 92 2.22 30.24 -5.82
C LEU A 92 2.33 28.72 -5.68
N CYS A 93 3.36 28.12 -6.25
CA CYS A 93 3.54 26.67 -6.30
C CYS A 93 2.31 25.95 -6.88
N LEU A 94 1.80 26.45 -8.00
CA LEU A 94 0.66 25.91 -8.74
C LEU A 94 1.10 25.12 -9.96
N PRO A 95 0.37 24.06 -10.32
CA PRO A 95 0.56 23.41 -11.61
C PRO A 95 0.32 24.38 -12.77
N VAL A 96 1.31 24.54 -13.66
CA VAL A 96 1.26 25.55 -14.72
C VAL A 96 0.12 25.34 -15.72
N HIS A 97 -0.31 24.08 -15.92
CA HIS A 97 -1.41 23.74 -16.84
C HIS A 97 -2.77 24.32 -16.39
N ILE A 98 -2.94 24.66 -15.10
CA ILE A 98 -4.16 25.32 -14.60
C ILE A 98 -4.41 26.65 -15.30
N PHE A 99 -3.33 27.35 -15.68
CA PHE A 99 -3.40 28.60 -16.43
C PHE A 99 -3.29 28.42 -17.95
N GLY A 100 -3.46 27.18 -18.45
CA GLY A 100 -3.37 26.90 -19.88
C GLY A 100 -1.94 26.99 -20.44
N VAL A 101 -0.94 26.89 -19.59
CA VAL A 101 0.47 26.82 -20.00
C VAL A 101 0.85 25.34 -20.03
N THR A 102 1.15 24.82 -21.22
CA THR A 102 1.60 23.44 -21.41
C THR A 102 3.09 23.43 -21.78
N ASP A 103 3.87 22.69 -21.01
CA ASP A 103 5.22 22.27 -21.39
C ASP A 103 5.15 20.79 -21.84
N VAL A 104 6.11 20.32 -22.66
CA VAL A 104 6.11 18.94 -23.19
C VAL A 104 6.09 17.92 -22.03
N GLY A 105 6.84 18.18 -20.97
CA GLY A 105 6.83 17.33 -19.76
C GLY A 105 5.51 17.32 -18.99
N ASP A 106 4.67 18.35 -19.16
CA ASP A 106 3.34 18.40 -18.51
C ASP A 106 2.31 17.55 -19.25
N ALA A 107 2.43 17.42 -20.59
CA ALA A 107 1.54 16.55 -21.37
C ALA A 107 1.74 15.07 -21.00
N ASP A 108 2.99 14.62 -20.92
CA ASP A 108 3.35 13.26 -20.50
C ASP A 108 2.89 12.98 -19.07
N PHE A 109 3.07 13.95 -18.17
CA PHE A 109 2.63 13.84 -16.78
C PHE A 109 1.09 13.79 -16.70
N ALA A 110 0.37 14.60 -17.45
CA ALA A 110 -1.09 14.58 -17.49
C ALA A 110 -1.62 13.22 -17.99
N ALA A 111 -1.01 12.65 -19.04
CA ALA A 111 -1.34 11.31 -19.52
C ALA A 111 -1.07 10.24 -18.44
N MET A 112 0.06 10.31 -17.76
CA MET A 112 0.39 9.41 -16.67
C MET A 112 -0.63 9.49 -15.51
N VAL A 113 -1.07 10.69 -15.13
CA VAL A 113 -2.10 10.88 -14.10
C VAL A 113 -3.43 10.32 -14.56
N GLN A 114 -3.80 10.52 -15.81
CA GLN A 114 -5.05 9.98 -16.38
C GLN A 114 -5.11 8.46 -16.33
N PHE A 115 -4.00 7.77 -16.56
CA PHE A 115 -3.94 6.31 -16.56
C PHE A 115 -3.48 5.72 -15.22
N GLY A 116 -3.07 6.54 -14.27
CA GLY A 116 -2.46 6.10 -13.01
C GLY A 116 -3.34 5.17 -12.19
N ASP A 117 -4.64 5.45 -12.05
CA ASP A 117 -5.58 4.58 -11.34
C ASP A 117 -5.76 3.22 -12.05
N SER A 118 -5.69 3.20 -13.38
CA SER A 118 -5.73 1.95 -14.15
C SER A 118 -4.45 1.13 -13.94
N THR A 119 -3.29 1.77 -13.94
CA THR A 119 -2.01 1.15 -13.64
C THR A 119 -2.03 0.51 -12.25
N ILE A 120 -2.51 1.21 -11.23
CA ILE A 120 -2.62 0.69 -9.87
C ILE A 120 -3.55 -0.52 -9.80
N ARG A 121 -4.72 -0.48 -10.46
CA ARG A 121 -5.66 -1.62 -10.50
C ARG A 121 -5.07 -2.85 -11.19
N LEU A 122 -4.41 -2.65 -12.33
CA LEU A 122 -3.77 -3.76 -13.07
C LEU A 122 -2.62 -4.38 -12.27
N ALA A 123 -1.82 -3.56 -11.59
CA ALA A 123 -0.77 -4.03 -10.70
C ALA A 123 -1.35 -4.84 -9.51
N GLU A 124 -2.47 -4.41 -8.94
CA GLU A 124 -3.15 -5.15 -7.88
C GLU A 124 -3.67 -6.51 -8.37
N ILE A 125 -4.29 -6.57 -9.57
CA ILE A 125 -4.72 -7.82 -10.21
C ILE A 125 -3.51 -8.74 -10.44
N ALA A 126 -2.40 -8.22 -10.98
CA ALA A 126 -1.17 -8.97 -11.21
C ALA A 126 -0.62 -9.53 -9.89
N ARG A 127 -0.57 -8.72 -8.83
CA ARG A 127 -0.12 -9.14 -7.50
C ARG A 127 -1.00 -10.27 -6.94
N GLN A 128 -2.32 -10.16 -7.04
CA GLN A 128 -3.25 -11.19 -6.59
C GLN A 128 -3.11 -12.49 -7.39
N ALA A 129 -2.80 -12.40 -8.67
CA ALA A 129 -2.50 -13.53 -9.55
C ALA A 129 -1.10 -14.16 -9.32
N GLY A 130 -0.38 -13.76 -8.25
CA GLY A 130 0.96 -14.28 -7.92
C GLY A 130 2.11 -13.64 -8.70
N ARG A 131 1.86 -12.52 -9.42
CA ARG A 131 2.86 -11.77 -10.21
C ARG A 131 3.20 -10.45 -9.52
N ALA A 132 3.63 -10.53 -8.26
CA ALA A 132 3.89 -9.34 -7.46
C ALA A 132 5.16 -8.58 -7.90
N VAL A 133 6.12 -9.25 -8.53
CA VAL A 133 7.32 -8.62 -9.10
C VAL A 133 6.93 -7.68 -10.24
N GLU A 134 6.09 -8.15 -11.14
CA GLU A 134 5.56 -7.35 -12.25
C GLU A 134 4.75 -6.15 -11.73
N ALA A 135 3.96 -6.34 -10.67
CA ALA A 135 3.26 -5.24 -10.02
C ALA A 135 4.23 -4.17 -9.47
N VAL A 136 5.35 -4.56 -8.86
CA VAL A 136 6.38 -3.63 -8.39
C VAL A 136 7.00 -2.86 -9.57
N ASN A 137 7.31 -3.56 -10.66
CA ASN A 137 7.92 -2.95 -11.85
C ASN A 137 7.03 -1.88 -12.48
N GLU A 138 5.71 -2.07 -12.49
CA GLU A 138 4.76 -1.07 -12.99
C GLU A 138 4.53 0.09 -12.00
N LEU A 139 4.47 -0.21 -10.71
CA LEU A 139 4.18 0.80 -9.70
C LEU A 139 5.36 1.71 -9.38
N TRP A 140 6.58 1.22 -9.54
CA TRP A 140 7.78 1.98 -9.19
C TRP A 140 7.97 3.23 -10.05
N PRO A 141 7.94 3.17 -11.40
CA PRO A 141 8.07 4.35 -12.25
C PRO A 141 6.96 5.36 -12.01
N LEU A 142 5.70 4.90 -11.86
CA LEU A 142 4.56 5.75 -11.54
C LEU A 142 4.79 6.50 -10.23
N THR A 143 5.16 5.78 -9.16
CA THR A 143 5.40 6.37 -7.85
C THR A 143 6.55 7.38 -7.88
N ALA A 144 7.66 7.04 -8.55
CA ALA A 144 8.84 7.91 -8.63
C ALA A 144 8.53 9.24 -9.34
N ARG A 145 7.80 9.20 -10.45
CA ARG A 145 7.40 10.41 -11.19
C ARG A 145 6.43 11.28 -10.37
N LEU A 146 5.46 10.67 -9.69
CA LEU A 146 4.54 11.39 -8.81
C LEU A 146 5.28 12.01 -7.61
N GLU A 147 6.26 11.32 -7.02
CA GLU A 147 7.10 11.86 -5.94
C GLU A 147 7.96 13.03 -6.41
N ALA A 148 8.57 12.93 -7.58
CA ALA A 148 9.36 14.02 -8.16
C ALA A 148 8.51 15.28 -8.36
N ARG A 149 7.29 15.14 -8.87
CA ARG A 149 6.36 16.26 -9.04
C ARG A 149 5.93 16.85 -7.70
N ALA A 150 5.60 16.01 -6.75
CA ALA A 150 5.21 16.43 -5.40
C ALA A 150 6.34 17.17 -4.66
N ALA A 151 7.59 16.76 -4.86
CA ALA A 151 8.76 17.41 -4.29
C ALA A 151 8.98 18.84 -4.80
N ASN A 152 8.50 19.13 -6.03
CA ASN A 152 8.55 20.47 -6.61
C ASN A 152 7.36 21.35 -6.19
N GLY A 153 6.40 20.80 -5.43
CA GLY A 153 5.19 21.49 -4.96
C GLY A 153 4.09 21.63 -6.00
N ASP A 154 4.34 21.17 -7.20
CA ASP A 154 3.45 21.28 -8.36
C ASP A 154 2.50 20.09 -8.43
N ILE A 155 1.60 19.98 -7.42
CA ILE A 155 0.70 18.84 -7.29
C ILE A 155 -0.70 19.26 -6.80
N GLU A 156 -1.72 18.83 -7.52
CA GLU A 156 -3.12 19.01 -7.16
C GLU A 156 -3.62 17.92 -6.22
N ARG A 157 -4.78 18.14 -5.58
CA ARG A 157 -5.43 17.16 -4.70
C ARG A 157 -5.57 15.79 -5.37
N HIS A 158 -6.07 15.73 -6.62
CA HIS A 158 -6.24 14.48 -7.35
C HIS A 158 -4.92 13.71 -7.50
N THR A 159 -3.87 14.40 -7.93
CA THR A 159 -2.53 13.80 -8.08
C THR A 159 -1.92 13.38 -6.75
N LEU A 160 -2.19 14.12 -5.67
CA LEU A 160 -1.74 13.75 -4.32
C LEU A 160 -2.48 12.49 -3.82
N VAL A 161 -3.78 12.34 -4.10
CA VAL A 161 -4.53 11.10 -3.84
C VAL A 161 -3.94 9.93 -4.62
N LEU A 162 -3.65 10.15 -5.91
CA LEU A 162 -3.01 9.14 -6.76
C LEU A 162 -1.64 8.71 -6.22
N LEU A 163 -0.81 9.67 -5.77
CA LEU A 163 0.47 9.38 -5.11
C LEU A 163 0.27 8.54 -3.85
N GLY A 164 -0.73 8.86 -3.02
CA GLY A 164 -1.07 8.07 -1.84
C GLY A 164 -1.42 6.62 -2.19
N ARG A 165 -2.26 6.42 -3.21
CA ARG A 165 -2.65 5.10 -3.72
C ARG A 165 -1.47 4.35 -4.33
N ALA A 166 -0.63 5.01 -5.13
CA ALA A 166 0.56 4.41 -5.74
C ALA A 166 1.57 3.94 -4.68
N ARG A 167 1.87 4.77 -3.67
CA ARG A 167 2.71 4.41 -2.52
C ARG A 167 2.17 3.22 -1.76
N LEU A 168 0.84 3.18 -1.55
CA LEU A 168 0.18 2.09 -0.85
C LEU A 168 0.32 0.79 -1.64
N ALA A 169 -0.04 0.80 -2.92
CA ALA A 169 0.03 -0.36 -3.80
C ALA A 169 1.47 -0.89 -3.95
N LEU A 170 2.44 0.03 -4.10
CA LEU A 170 3.87 -0.32 -4.13
C LEU A 170 4.31 -0.99 -2.83
N GLY A 171 3.97 -0.41 -1.67
CA GLY A 171 4.32 -0.98 -0.37
C GLY A 171 3.72 -2.37 -0.16
N VAL A 172 2.46 -2.58 -0.51
CA VAL A 172 1.78 -3.89 -0.41
C VAL A 172 2.42 -4.91 -1.36
N SER A 173 2.80 -4.50 -2.57
CA SER A 173 3.46 -5.37 -3.55
C SER A 173 4.89 -5.74 -3.10
N LEU A 174 5.65 -4.78 -2.56
CA LEU A 174 6.94 -5.04 -1.93
C LEU A 174 6.81 -6.01 -0.76
N GLY A 175 5.76 -5.90 0.05
CA GLY A 175 5.48 -6.84 1.14
C GLY A 175 5.16 -8.27 0.70
N ALA A 176 5.01 -8.53 -0.60
CA ALA A 176 4.90 -9.88 -1.15
C ALA A 176 6.25 -10.44 -1.63
N VAL A 177 7.14 -9.60 -2.17
CA VAL A 177 8.39 -10.03 -2.81
C VAL A 177 9.65 -9.84 -1.96
N LEU A 178 9.57 -9.09 -0.85
CA LEU A 178 10.73 -8.87 0.01
C LEU A 178 10.87 -10.02 1.03
N PRO A 179 12.12 -10.41 1.35
CA PRO A 179 12.40 -11.28 2.47
C PRO A 179 12.15 -10.56 3.80
N GLU A 180 12.02 -11.32 4.90
CA GLU A 180 11.55 -10.82 6.21
C GLU A 180 12.40 -9.66 6.75
N GLU A 181 13.71 -9.73 6.63
CA GLU A 181 14.65 -8.70 7.08
C GLU A 181 14.47 -7.36 6.37
N ARG A 182 13.79 -7.36 5.23
CA ARG A 182 13.52 -6.16 4.41
C ARG A 182 12.05 -5.70 4.42
N LEU A 183 11.14 -6.41 5.07
CA LEU A 183 9.71 -6.06 5.13
C LEU A 183 9.44 -4.68 5.78
N ALA A 184 10.36 -4.19 6.60
CA ALA A 184 10.28 -2.82 7.10
C ALA A 184 10.25 -1.76 5.98
N ALA A 185 10.82 -2.05 4.79
CA ALA A 185 10.74 -1.16 3.64
C ALA A 185 9.30 -1.07 3.10
N ALA A 186 8.57 -2.19 3.01
CA ALA A 186 7.17 -2.23 2.62
C ALA A 186 6.30 -1.41 3.59
N ALA A 187 6.51 -1.59 4.90
CA ALA A 187 5.82 -0.81 5.94
C ALA A 187 6.14 0.69 5.84
N ARG A 188 7.37 1.09 5.48
CA ARG A 188 7.69 2.52 5.25
C ARG A 188 6.93 3.11 4.08
N TRP A 189 6.78 2.39 2.95
CA TRP A 189 6.03 2.88 1.79
C TRP A 189 4.55 3.06 2.10
N THR A 190 3.93 2.07 2.76
CA THR A 190 2.52 2.21 3.19
C THR A 190 2.36 3.28 4.27
N GLY A 191 3.37 3.52 5.13
CA GLY A 191 3.39 4.62 6.09
C GLY A 191 3.43 6.00 5.43
N LYS A 192 4.20 6.17 4.33
CA LYS A 192 4.17 7.40 3.52
C LYS A 192 2.81 7.65 2.87
N ALA A 193 2.09 6.60 2.46
CA ALA A 193 0.72 6.72 1.98
C ALA A 193 -0.22 7.19 3.10
N LEU A 194 -0.04 6.70 4.33
CA LEU A 194 -0.85 7.08 5.48
C LEU A 194 -0.73 8.57 5.80
N ILE A 195 0.47 9.17 5.70
CA ILE A 195 0.67 10.61 5.89
C ILE A 195 -0.21 11.42 4.93
N ILE A 196 -0.36 10.99 3.69
CA ILE A 196 -1.25 11.62 2.71
C ILE A 196 -2.70 11.41 3.12
N ALA A 197 -3.10 10.17 3.39
CA ALA A 197 -4.48 9.81 3.71
C ALA A 197 -5.00 10.54 4.97
N GLU A 198 -4.15 10.79 5.97
CA GLU A 198 -4.51 11.52 7.20
C GLU A 198 -4.75 13.02 6.98
N ARG A 199 -4.22 13.61 5.88
CA ARG A 199 -4.30 15.05 5.62
C ARG A 199 -5.31 15.43 4.55
N ILE A 200 -5.75 14.46 3.72
CA ILE A 200 -6.60 14.76 2.56
C ILE A 200 -8.09 14.85 2.89
N ASP A 201 -8.53 14.47 4.07
CA ASP A 201 -9.95 14.38 4.42
C ASP A 201 -10.73 13.51 3.40
N ASP A 202 -10.29 12.23 3.30
CA ASP A 202 -10.94 11.19 2.50
C ASP A 202 -11.05 9.94 3.38
N PRO A 203 -12.18 9.76 4.09
CA PRO A 203 -12.36 8.65 5.03
C PRO A 203 -12.19 7.25 4.39
N PRO A 204 -12.71 6.98 3.17
CA PRO A 204 -12.47 5.70 2.49
C PRO A 204 -10.98 5.44 2.22
N LEU A 205 -10.23 6.43 1.74
CA LEU A 205 -8.79 6.30 1.52
C LEU A 205 -8.05 6.07 2.84
N LEU A 206 -8.42 6.79 3.90
CA LEU A 206 -7.81 6.63 5.22
C LEU A 206 -8.06 5.22 5.78
N ALA A 207 -9.30 4.74 5.77
CA ALA A 207 -9.64 3.39 6.24
C ALA A 207 -8.88 2.32 5.44
N HIS A 208 -8.85 2.43 4.10
CA HIS A 208 -8.09 1.53 3.25
C HIS A 208 -6.59 1.55 3.56
N THR A 209 -6.01 2.72 3.69
CA THR A 209 -4.57 2.88 3.96
C THR A 209 -4.20 2.34 5.34
N LEU A 210 -5.02 2.59 6.37
CA LEU A 210 -4.79 2.09 7.72
C LEU A 210 -4.77 0.55 7.77
N ARG A 211 -5.72 -0.13 7.10
CA ARG A 211 -5.75 -1.59 7.11
C ARG A 211 -4.58 -2.21 6.35
N MET A 212 -4.18 -1.64 5.20
CA MET A 212 -3.03 -2.13 4.46
C MET A 212 -1.71 -1.86 5.20
N HIS A 213 -1.53 -0.64 5.72
CA HIS A 213 -0.35 -0.31 6.52
C HIS A 213 -0.26 -1.16 7.80
N GLY A 214 -1.39 -1.42 8.48
CA GLY A 214 -1.44 -2.32 9.62
C GLY A 214 -0.97 -3.73 9.26
N ASN A 215 -1.37 -4.27 8.11
CA ASN A 215 -0.91 -5.58 7.66
C ASN A 215 0.59 -5.59 7.30
N GLU A 216 1.13 -4.53 6.68
CA GLU A 216 2.56 -4.47 6.39
C GLU A 216 3.41 -4.28 7.67
N LEU A 217 2.91 -3.54 8.67
CA LEU A 217 3.52 -3.48 10.01
C LEU A 217 3.55 -4.86 10.68
N ARG A 218 2.47 -5.64 10.59
CA ARG A 218 2.42 -7.02 11.10
C ARG A 218 3.48 -7.89 10.45
N LYS A 219 3.59 -7.88 9.12
CA LYS A 219 4.61 -8.62 8.37
C LYS A 219 6.04 -8.20 8.79
N ALA A 220 6.24 -6.92 9.06
CA ALA A 220 7.52 -6.36 9.54
C ALA A 220 7.75 -6.59 11.06
N ASN A 221 6.97 -7.46 11.70
CA ASN A 221 7.03 -7.77 13.14
C ASN A 221 6.84 -6.56 14.06
N ARG A 222 6.12 -5.54 13.61
CA ARG A 222 5.73 -4.36 14.41
C ARG A 222 4.30 -4.53 14.94
N ILE A 223 4.05 -5.64 15.65
CA ILE A 223 2.70 -6.12 15.99
C ILE A 223 1.88 -5.11 16.82
N PRO A 224 2.40 -4.48 17.89
CA PRO A 224 1.61 -3.52 18.65
C PRO A 224 1.15 -2.33 17.79
N ALA A 225 2.01 -1.80 16.92
CA ALA A 225 1.65 -0.73 15.99
C ALA A 225 0.64 -1.20 14.93
N ALA A 226 0.77 -2.44 14.44
CA ALA A 226 -0.20 -3.05 13.54
C ALA A 226 -1.59 -3.12 14.16
N ILE A 227 -1.71 -3.63 15.40
CA ILE A 227 -2.98 -3.71 16.14
C ILE A 227 -3.61 -2.33 16.29
N ALA A 228 -2.83 -1.31 16.66
CA ALA A 228 -3.35 0.06 16.80
C ALA A 228 -3.93 0.60 15.48
N ARG A 229 -3.23 0.40 14.35
CA ARG A 229 -3.71 0.83 13.03
C ARG A 229 -4.96 0.06 12.58
N LEU A 230 -4.98 -1.26 12.82
CA LEU A 230 -6.09 -2.14 12.43
C LEU A 230 -7.35 -1.89 13.25
N ARG A 231 -7.24 -1.61 14.56
CA ARG A 231 -8.38 -1.18 15.39
C ARG A 231 -8.99 0.11 14.86
N ARG A 232 -8.16 1.10 14.51
CA ARG A 232 -8.63 2.35 13.91
C ARG A 232 -9.30 2.10 12.55
N ALA A 233 -8.74 1.21 11.71
CA ALA A 233 -9.32 0.82 10.43
C ALA A 233 -10.70 0.17 10.60
N VAL A 234 -10.87 -0.73 11.58
CA VAL A 234 -12.15 -1.36 11.90
C VAL A 234 -13.22 -0.31 12.25
N GLY A 235 -12.85 0.73 13.03
CA GLY A 235 -13.77 1.80 13.40
C GLY A 235 -14.15 2.74 12.26
N LEU A 236 -13.29 2.88 11.24
CA LEU A 236 -13.49 3.82 10.13
C LEU A 236 -14.06 3.16 8.86
N SER A 237 -14.01 1.82 8.74
CA SER A 237 -14.50 1.12 7.55
C SER A 237 -16.03 1.10 7.51
N ALA A 238 -16.60 1.89 6.62
CA ALA A 238 -18.05 1.98 6.43
C ALA A 238 -18.60 0.88 5.51
N ASP A 239 -17.77 0.39 4.58
CA ASP A 239 -18.16 -0.68 3.66
C ASP A 239 -17.88 -2.07 4.27
N ARG A 240 -18.73 -3.05 3.91
CA ARG A 240 -18.67 -4.43 4.43
C ARG A 240 -17.32 -5.11 4.10
N VAL A 241 -16.81 -4.92 2.88
CA VAL A 241 -15.55 -5.53 2.43
C VAL A 241 -14.36 -4.98 3.21
N GLY A 242 -14.31 -3.66 3.36
CA GLY A 242 -13.27 -2.99 4.12
C GLY A 242 -13.29 -3.37 5.60
N HIS A 243 -14.49 -3.45 6.19
CA HIS A 243 -14.67 -3.85 7.59
C HIS A 243 -14.21 -5.30 7.82
N ALA A 244 -14.65 -6.24 6.97
CA ALA A 244 -14.21 -7.63 7.02
C ALA A 244 -12.69 -7.76 6.87
N THR A 245 -12.10 -7.05 5.90
CA THR A 245 -10.65 -7.03 5.69
C THR A 245 -9.89 -6.52 6.91
N ALA A 246 -10.37 -5.45 7.53
CA ALA A 246 -9.75 -4.90 8.74
C ALA A 246 -9.81 -5.87 9.92
N LEU A 247 -10.95 -6.56 10.11
CA LEU A 247 -11.13 -7.60 11.13
C LEU A 247 -10.23 -8.81 10.88
N ALA A 248 -10.12 -9.28 9.62
CA ALA A 248 -9.24 -10.37 9.23
C ALA A 248 -7.77 -10.07 9.59
N PHE A 249 -7.29 -8.89 9.24
CA PHE A 249 -5.92 -8.49 9.57
C PHE A 249 -5.72 -8.26 11.08
N LEU A 250 -6.74 -7.73 11.78
CA LEU A 250 -6.69 -7.58 13.23
C LEU A 250 -6.62 -8.95 13.93
N ALA A 251 -7.42 -9.93 13.50
CA ALA A 251 -7.36 -11.29 14.01
C ALA A 251 -5.98 -11.92 13.80
N ARG A 252 -5.39 -11.76 12.59
CA ARG A 252 -4.03 -12.24 12.32
C ARG A 252 -2.99 -11.59 13.23
N ALA A 253 -3.04 -10.27 13.40
CA ALA A 253 -2.09 -9.56 14.25
C ALA A 253 -2.26 -9.94 15.72
N ALA A 254 -3.48 -10.08 16.21
CA ALA A 254 -3.77 -10.50 17.58
C ALA A 254 -3.32 -11.94 17.86
N GLY A 255 -3.58 -12.86 16.93
CA GLY A 255 -3.11 -14.24 17.03
C GLY A 255 -1.59 -14.34 17.08
N GLU A 256 -0.89 -13.68 16.16
CA GLU A 256 0.59 -13.66 16.10
C GLU A 256 1.22 -13.01 17.34
N PHE A 257 0.52 -12.08 17.99
CA PHE A 257 0.94 -11.47 19.25
C PHE A 257 0.62 -12.33 20.48
N GLY A 258 -0.15 -13.41 20.32
CA GLY A 258 -0.61 -14.26 21.43
C GLY A 258 -1.77 -13.64 22.25
N HIS A 259 -2.42 -12.61 21.76
CA HIS A 259 -3.51 -11.91 22.46
C HIS A 259 -4.84 -12.62 22.23
N ARG A 260 -5.15 -13.63 23.05
CA ARG A 260 -6.32 -14.54 22.88
C ARG A 260 -7.64 -13.81 22.76
N ASP A 261 -7.97 -12.97 23.73
CA ASP A 261 -9.30 -12.31 23.78
C ASP A 261 -9.54 -11.40 22.57
N LEU A 262 -8.50 -10.66 22.14
CA LEU A 262 -8.60 -9.82 20.95
C LEU A 262 -8.74 -10.66 19.69
N PHE A 263 -8.02 -11.78 19.59
CA PHE A 263 -8.13 -12.72 18.49
C PHE A 263 -9.56 -13.28 18.41
N ASP A 264 -10.09 -13.80 19.51
CA ASP A 264 -11.42 -14.41 19.56
C ASP A 264 -12.52 -13.39 19.24
N SER A 265 -12.43 -12.18 19.80
CA SER A 265 -13.37 -11.09 19.49
C SER A 265 -13.31 -10.67 18.01
N ALA A 266 -12.10 -10.51 17.45
CA ALA A 266 -11.96 -10.15 16.04
C ALA A 266 -12.47 -11.26 15.11
N MET A 267 -12.19 -12.54 15.42
CA MET A 267 -12.68 -13.69 14.66
C MET A 267 -14.20 -13.85 14.72
N ALA A 268 -14.81 -13.67 15.88
CA ALA A 268 -16.26 -13.73 16.02
C ALA A 268 -16.95 -12.66 15.14
N ARG A 269 -16.46 -11.42 15.22
CA ARG A 269 -16.97 -10.31 14.39
C ARG A 269 -16.69 -10.54 12.90
N TYR A 270 -15.54 -11.06 12.53
CA TYR A 270 -15.16 -11.36 11.16
C TYR A 270 -16.12 -12.41 10.56
N ARG A 271 -16.41 -13.49 11.27
CA ARG A 271 -17.38 -14.51 10.85
C ARG A 271 -18.78 -13.93 10.71
N HIS A 272 -19.23 -13.15 11.68
CA HIS A 272 -20.56 -12.53 11.63
C HIS A 272 -20.72 -11.62 10.39
N VAL A 273 -19.69 -10.91 9.97
CA VAL A 273 -19.72 -10.14 8.72
C VAL A 273 -19.86 -11.05 7.49
N HIS A 274 -19.38 -12.30 7.58
CA HIS A 274 -19.48 -13.28 6.49
C HIS A 274 -20.77 -14.06 6.45
N ASP A 275 -21.52 -14.13 7.55
CA ASP A 275 -22.76 -14.85 7.60
C ASP A 275 -23.76 -14.30 6.56
N GLY A 276 -24.17 -15.17 5.61
CA GLY A 276 -25.10 -14.81 4.53
C GLY A 276 -24.52 -13.83 3.48
N TRP A 277 -23.20 -13.78 3.30
CA TRP A 277 -22.58 -12.90 2.32
C TRP A 277 -22.00 -13.67 1.12
N ASP A 278 -22.58 -13.44 -0.06
CA ASP A 278 -22.12 -13.99 -1.35
C ASP A 278 -21.12 -13.06 -2.07
N GLY A 279 -20.67 -12.00 -1.41
CA GLY A 279 -19.78 -10.99 -1.99
C GLY A 279 -18.37 -11.52 -2.25
N GLY A 280 -17.81 -11.13 -3.38
CA GLY A 280 -16.46 -11.51 -3.80
C GLY A 280 -15.34 -10.89 -2.94
N GLY A 281 -14.18 -11.50 -3.02
CA GLY A 281 -12.94 -11.04 -2.40
C GLY A 281 -12.23 -12.17 -1.67
N ILE A 282 -10.91 -12.21 -1.79
CA ILE A 282 -10.09 -13.29 -1.23
C ILE A 282 -10.23 -13.43 0.30
N LEU A 283 -10.39 -12.31 1.01
CA LEU A 283 -10.58 -12.32 2.46
C LEU A 283 -12.02 -12.64 2.87
N ALA A 284 -12.97 -12.68 1.93
CA ALA A 284 -14.31 -13.17 2.14
C ALA A 284 -14.46 -14.67 1.90
N HIS A 285 -13.46 -15.29 1.32
CA HIS A 285 -13.52 -16.70 0.95
C HIS A 285 -13.45 -17.60 2.20
N PRO A 286 -14.32 -18.63 2.33
CA PRO A 286 -14.33 -19.54 3.50
C PRO A 286 -12.97 -20.15 3.81
N PHE A 287 -12.20 -20.48 2.77
CA PHE A 287 -10.81 -20.95 2.89
C PHE A 287 -9.93 -20.00 3.69
N THR A 288 -10.00 -18.70 3.39
CA THR A 288 -9.18 -17.68 4.07
C THR A 288 -9.61 -17.47 5.52
N VAL A 289 -10.92 -17.47 5.76
CA VAL A 289 -11.50 -17.38 7.12
C VAL A 289 -10.99 -18.53 7.97
N ARG A 290 -11.01 -19.75 7.40
CA ARG A 290 -10.51 -20.96 8.06
C ARG A 290 -9.00 -20.89 8.35
N GLU A 291 -8.18 -20.48 7.37
CA GLU A 291 -6.73 -20.34 7.55
C GLU A 291 -6.40 -19.39 8.70
N ILE A 292 -7.02 -18.20 8.70
CA ILE A 292 -6.79 -17.20 9.75
C ILE A 292 -7.18 -17.75 11.12
N HIS A 293 -8.28 -18.50 11.20
CA HIS A 293 -8.72 -19.11 12.45
C HIS A 293 -7.75 -20.19 12.94
N MET A 294 -7.38 -21.15 12.09
CA MET A 294 -6.45 -22.22 12.46
C MET A 294 -5.10 -21.65 12.93
N ARG A 295 -4.54 -20.73 12.13
CA ARG A 295 -3.26 -20.10 12.48
C ARG A 295 -3.30 -19.36 13.82
N GLY A 296 -4.36 -18.61 14.10
CA GLY A 296 -4.51 -17.91 15.37
C GLY A 296 -4.70 -18.85 16.56
N LEU A 297 -5.38 -19.98 16.37
CA LEU A 297 -5.51 -21.01 17.40
C LEU A 297 -4.14 -21.62 17.74
N VAL A 298 -3.34 -22.00 16.73
CA VAL A 298 -1.98 -22.49 16.93
C VAL A 298 -1.13 -21.43 17.64
N SER A 299 -1.13 -20.20 17.14
CA SER A 299 -0.30 -19.10 17.70
C SER A 299 -0.69 -18.73 19.13
N THR A 300 -1.92 -19.00 19.55
CA THR A 300 -2.42 -18.77 20.92
C THR A 300 -2.37 -20.01 21.82
N GLY A 301 -1.68 -21.09 21.37
CA GLY A 301 -1.44 -22.29 22.16
C GLY A 301 -2.66 -23.22 22.29
N ARG A 302 -3.59 -23.20 21.34
CA ARG A 302 -4.79 -24.05 21.28
C ARG A 302 -4.67 -25.12 20.19
N ALA A 303 -3.64 -25.96 20.27
CA ALA A 303 -3.21 -26.85 19.20
C ALA A 303 -4.23 -27.97 18.83
N ALA A 304 -5.07 -28.42 19.76
CA ALA A 304 -6.01 -29.53 19.51
C ALA A 304 -7.19 -29.13 18.59
N ALA A 305 -7.68 -27.88 18.66
CA ALA A 305 -8.83 -27.43 17.89
C ALA A 305 -8.58 -27.26 16.38
N PRO A 306 -7.38 -26.81 15.89
CA PRO A 306 -7.14 -26.62 14.48
C PRO A 306 -7.19 -27.90 13.63
N ALA A 307 -6.80 -29.06 14.18
CA ALA A 307 -6.83 -30.35 13.49
C ALA A 307 -8.27 -30.74 13.10
N GLN A 308 -9.25 -30.54 14.00
CA GLN A 308 -10.66 -30.78 13.70
C GLN A 308 -11.19 -29.84 12.61
N ILE A 309 -10.82 -28.55 12.67
CA ILE A 309 -11.22 -27.56 11.65
C ILE A 309 -10.66 -27.94 10.27
N MET A 310 -9.44 -28.46 10.23
CA MET A 310 -8.81 -28.89 8.99
C MET A 310 -9.52 -30.11 8.35
N GLN A 311 -9.95 -31.06 9.18
CA GLN A 311 -10.66 -32.28 8.71
C GLN A 311 -12.08 -31.98 8.19
N THR A 312 -12.75 -30.97 8.67
CA THR A 312 -14.13 -30.62 8.29
C THR A 312 -14.23 -29.73 7.05
N ALA A 313 -13.11 -29.42 6.41
CA ALA A 313 -13.09 -28.53 5.26
C ALA A 313 -13.65 -29.19 3.98
N PRO A 314 -14.51 -28.47 3.21
CA PRO A 314 -14.85 -28.91 1.86
C PRO A 314 -13.60 -28.96 0.97
N ALA A 315 -13.44 -30.05 0.21
CA ALA A 315 -12.29 -30.23 -0.69
C ALA A 315 -12.21 -29.20 -1.83
N ASP A 316 -13.36 -28.58 -2.17
CA ASP A 316 -13.51 -27.79 -3.39
C ASP A 316 -13.30 -26.27 -3.21
N ALA A 317 -12.98 -25.81 -2.00
CA ALA A 317 -12.87 -24.38 -1.72
C ALA A 317 -11.43 -23.89 -1.85
N MET A 318 -10.90 -23.81 -3.08
CA MET A 318 -9.57 -23.23 -3.33
C MET A 318 -9.66 -21.74 -3.61
N PRO A 319 -8.78 -20.92 -3.00
CA PRO A 319 -8.75 -19.49 -3.29
C PRO A 319 -8.14 -19.24 -4.69
N SER A 320 -8.66 -18.24 -5.38
CA SER A 320 -8.14 -17.83 -6.69
C SER A 320 -6.74 -17.18 -6.62
N ALA A 321 -6.27 -16.80 -5.43
CA ALA A 321 -4.99 -16.14 -5.23
C ALA A 321 -3.92 -17.13 -4.75
N PRO A 322 -2.88 -17.42 -5.56
CA PRO A 322 -1.86 -18.44 -5.28
C PRO A 322 -1.14 -18.26 -3.94
N ALA A 323 -0.89 -17.01 -3.54
CA ALA A 323 -0.22 -16.70 -2.27
C ALA A 323 -0.99 -17.24 -1.04
N TRP A 324 -2.33 -17.29 -1.09
CA TRP A 324 -3.13 -17.81 0.00
C TRP A 324 -3.03 -19.34 0.12
N HIS A 325 -2.87 -20.02 -1.00
CA HIS A 325 -2.60 -21.47 -0.99
C HIS A 325 -1.27 -21.77 -0.29
N VAL A 326 -0.21 -21.02 -0.60
CA VAL A 326 1.09 -21.16 0.10
C VAL A 326 0.93 -20.91 1.60
N ILE A 327 0.24 -19.81 1.97
CA ILE A 327 0.02 -19.44 3.38
C ILE A 327 -0.70 -20.56 4.13
N GLU A 328 -1.72 -21.15 3.52
CA GLU A 328 -2.50 -22.24 4.13
C GLU A 328 -1.67 -23.51 4.27
N ARG A 329 -0.89 -23.91 3.24
CA ARG A 329 -0.03 -25.09 3.34
C ARG A 329 1.02 -24.98 4.46
N VAL A 330 1.60 -23.78 4.66
CA VAL A 330 2.50 -23.56 5.81
C VAL A 330 1.74 -23.69 7.13
N THR A 331 0.51 -23.17 7.21
CA THR A 331 -0.34 -23.29 8.41
C THR A 331 -0.75 -24.75 8.64
N ALA A 332 -1.07 -25.52 7.60
CA ALA A 332 -1.34 -26.96 7.71
C ALA A 332 -0.13 -27.70 8.31
N GLY A 333 1.09 -27.41 7.83
CA GLY A 333 2.31 -27.95 8.41
C GLY A 333 2.46 -27.63 9.91
N GLU A 334 2.16 -26.39 10.31
CA GLU A 334 2.14 -26.01 11.75
C GLU A 334 1.10 -26.83 12.56
N VAL A 335 -0.09 -27.05 11.99
CA VAL A 335 -1.17 -27.84 12.64
C VAL A 335 -0.77 -29.30 12.77
N HIS A 336 -0.22 -29.92 11.71
CA HIS A 336 0.24 -31.31 11.73
C HIS A 336 1.37 -31.51 12.76
N LEU A 337 2.36 -30.60 12.80
CA LEU A 337 3.41 -30.66 13.85
C LEU A 337 2.83 -30.56 15.26
N ALA A 338 1.85 -29.67 15.47
CA ALA A 338 1.19 -29.53 16.77
C ALA A 338 0.39 -30.79 17.17
N ALA A 339 -0.06 -31.58 16.18
CA ALA A 339 -0.73 -32.87 16.37
C ALA A 339 0.25 -34.07 16.46
N GLY A 340 1.57 -33.85 16.28
CA GLY A 340 2.57 -34.90 16.27
C GLY A 340 2.68 -35.69 14.95
N ASP A 341 2.01 -35.25 13.90
CA ASP A 341 2.01 -35.88 12.58
C ASP A 341 3.12 -35.25 11.71
N HIS A 342 4.32 -35.81 11.84
CA HIS A 342 5.51 -35.29 11.14
C HIS A 342 5.48 -35.57 9.63
N ASP A 343 4.89 -36.69 9.19
CA ASP A 343 4.83 -37.06 7.76
C ASP A 343 3.89 -36.11 7.00
N ALA A 344 2.70 -35.88 7.53
CA ALA A 344 1.77 -34.91 6.93
C ALA A 344 2.30 -33.47 6.98
N ALA A 345 3.06 -33.12 8.02
CA ALA A 345 3.72 -31.82 8.11
C ALA A 345 4.80 -31.66 7.04
N ASP A 346 5.62 -32.70 6.78
CA ASP A 346 6.64 -32.71 5.72
C ASP A 346 6.01 -32.52 4.36
N GLU A 347 4.97 -33.27 4.04
CA GLU A 347 4.22 -33.14 2.76
C GLU A 347 3.63 -31.74 2.54
N ALA A 348 2.97 -31.21 3.57
CA ALA A 348 2.38 -29.87 3.52
C ALA A 348 3.44 -28.79 3.28
N LEU A 349 4.57 -28.87 3.98
CA LEU A 349 5.66 -27.90 3.86
C LEU A 349 6.41 -28.00 2.54
N ARG A 350 6.62 -29.22 1.97
CA ARG A 350 7.16 -29.39 0.61
C ARG A 350 6.28 -28.72 -0.43
N THR A 351 4.98 -28.98 -0.36
CA THR A 351 3.99 -28.36 -1.24
C THR A 351 4.06 -26.82 -1.11
N ALA A 352 4.14 -26.31 0.11
CA ALA A 352 4.27 -24.88 0.36
C ALA A 352 5.56 -24.29 -0.23
N LEU A 353 6.71 -24.95 -0.06
CA LEU A 353 8.00 -24.48 -0.59
C LEU A 353 8.02 -24.45 -2.11
N THR A 354 7.53 -25.50 -2.78
CA THR A 354 7.44 -25.56 -4.24
C THR A 354 6.59 -24.42 -4.80
N ALA A 355 5.42 -24.18 -4.21
CA ALA A 355 4.54 -23.11 -4.63
C ALA A 355 5.11 -21.72 -4.29
N ALA A 356 5.75 -21.56 -3.11
CA ALA A 356 6.36 -20.30 -2.71
C ALA A 356 7.55 -19.90 -3.60
N GLU A 357 8.34 -20.87 -4.04
CA GLU A 357 9.43 -20.65 -5.00
C GLU A 357 8.88 -20.25 -6.38
N ALA A 358 7.86 -20.96 -6.89
CA ALA A 358 7.22 -20.66 -8.17
C ALA A 358 6.62 -19.25 -8.22
N HIS A 359 6.04 -18.80 -7.12
CA HIS A 359 5.43 -17.46 -6.98
C HIS A 359 6.37 -16.41 -6.39
N ARG A 360 7.65 -16.73 -6.19
CA ARG A 360 8.70 -15.82 -5.67
C ARG A 360 8.30 -15.12 -4.37
N LEU A 361 7.91 -15.92 -3.36
CA LEU A 361 7.44 -15.46 -2.05
C LEU A 361 8.48 -15.73 -0.94
N PRO A 362 9.61 -14.99 -0.88
CA PRO A 362 10.73 -15.30 0.01
C PRO A 362 10.34 -15.34 1.49
N HIS A 363 9.47 -14.42 1.96
CA HIS A 363 9.04 -14.43 3.36
C HIS A 363 8.16 -15.64 3.72
N GLN A 364 7.45 -16.28 2.75
CA GLN A 364 6.73 -17.53 2.99
C GLN A 364 7.68 -18.73 3.02
N ILE A 365 8.73 -18.72 2.18
CA ILE A 365 9.82 -19.72 2.26
C ILE A 365 10.47 -19.63 3.64
N GLN A 366 10.81 -18.43 4.13
CA GLN A 366 11.40 -18.24 5.45
C GLN A 366 10.46 -18.70 6.58
N ARG A 367 9.16 -18.46 6.45
CA ARG A 367 8.17 -18.98 7.39
C ARG A 367 8.15 -20.51 7.40
N ALA A 368 8.15 -21.16 6.22
CA ALA A 368 8.18 -22.62 6.13
C ALA A 368 9.46 -23.21 6.76
N ILE A 369 10.63 -22.58 6.52
CA ILE A 369 11.89 -22.97 7.15
C ILE A 369 11.78 -22.93 8.68
N ARG A 370 11.22 -21.86 9.26
CA ARG A 370 11.07 -21.77 10.72
C ARG A 370 10.11 -22.80 11.29
N VAL A 371 9.03 -23.11 10.57
CA VAL A 371 8.09 -24.17 10.97
C VAL A 371 8.79 -25.51 10.96
N ALA A 372 9.50 -25.85 9.87
CA ALA A 372 10.26 -27.08 9.73
C ALA A 372 11.33 -27.23 10.82
N ALA A 373 12.09 -26.16 11.09
CA ALA A 373 13.13 -26.17 12.13
C ALA A 373 12.55 -26.46 13.52
N ARG A 374 11.40 -25.88 13.88
CA ARG A 374 10.71 -26.17 15.14
C ARG A 374 10.24 -27.63 15.26
N GLY A 375 9.86 -28.24 14.13
CA GLY A 375 9.45 -29.64 14.06
C GLY A 375 10.60 -30.64 13.84
N GLY A 376 11.85 -30.18 13.79
CA GLY A 376 13.00 -31.08 13.54
C GLY A 376 13.07 -31.60 12.09
N LEU A 377 12.32 -31.04 11.14
CA LEU A 377 12.29 -31.45 9.74
C LEU A 377 13.50 -30.85 8.98
N THR A 378 14.68 -31.41 9.20
CA THR A 378 15.96 -30.89 8.69
C THR A 378 16.02 -30.87 7.16
N GLY A 379 15.45 -31.90 6.47
CA GLY A 379 15.38 -31.94 5.01
C GLY A 379 14.62 -30.75 4.42
N ILE A 380 13.44 -30.45 4.95
CA ILE A 380 12.64 -29.29 4.54
C ILE A 380 13.38 -27.98 4.80
N SER A 381 14.06 -27.85 5.94
CA SER A 381 14.83 -26.66 6.25
C SER A 381 15.96 -26.41 5.23
N THR A 382 16.66 -27.48 4.82
CA THR A 382 17.73 -27.41 3.81
C THR A 382 17.18 -27.04 2.43
N ASP A 383 16.11 -27.73 1.99
CA ASP A 383 15.44 -27.47 0.71
C ASP A 383 14.92 -26.01 0.65
N GLY A 384 14.35 -25.55 1.76
CA GLY A 384 13.86 -24.17 1.91
C GLY A 384 14.98 -23.12 1.79
N GLN A 385 16.14 -23.38 2.41
CA GLN A 385 17.30 -22.49 2.28
C GLN A 385 17.78 -22.40 0.83
N GLY A 386 17.84 -23.55 0.14
CA GLY A 386 18.16 -23.61 -1.28
C GLY A 386 17.18 -22.83 -2.14
N ALA A 387 15.88 -22.99 -1.90
CA ALA A 387 14.83 -22.25 -2.58
C ALA A 387 14.93 -20.72 -2.33
N LEU A 388 15.19 -20.30 -1.08
CA LEU A 388 15.38 -18.89 -0.74
C LEU A 388 16.55 -18.25 -1.48
N VAL A 389 17.68 -18.97 -1.60
CA VAL A 389 18.84 -18.49 -2.36
C VAL A 389 18.48 -18.30 -3.84
N ARG A 390 17.78 -19.28 -4.45
CA ARG A 390 17.35 -19.18 -5.85
C ARG A 390 16.40 -18.01 -6.08
N VAL A 391 15.40 -17.85 -5.22
CA VAL A 391 14.43 -16.74 -5.31
C VAL A 391 15.10 -15.39 -5.13
N ASN A 392 15.99 -15.24 -4.15
CA ASN A 392 16.72 -13.99 -3.91
C ASN A 392 17.61 -13.62 -5.10
N ARG A 393 18.26 -14.61 -5.76
CA ARG A 393 19.02 -14.37 -6.98
C ARG A 393 18.16 -13.88 -8.14
N LEU A 394 16.95 -14.44 -8.32
CA LEU A 394 16.00 -13.99 -9.33
C LEU A 394 15.44 -12.57 -9.05
N LEU A 395 15.38 -12.16 -7.78
CA LEU A 395 14.90 -10.85 -7.35
C LEU A 395 16.02 -9.82 -7.24
N ALA A 396 17.29 -10.23 -7.34
CA ALA A 396 18.44 -9.32 -7.34
C ALA A 396 18.48 -8.50 -8.64
N PRO A 397 18.91 -7.24 -8.59
CA PRO A 397 19.14 -6.44 -9.79
C PRO A 397 20.14 -7.14 -10.71
N ARG A 398 19.85 -7.17 -12.00
CA ARG A 398 20.82 -7.64 -13.00
C ARG A 398 22.00 -6.67 -13.04
N GLY A 399 23.13 -7.03 -12.44
CA GLY A 399 24.33 -6.18 -12.41
C GLY A 399 25.19 -6.30 -11.15
N SER A 400 24.82 -7.12 -10.17
CA SER A 400 25.62 -7.34 -8.96
C SER A 400 26.61 -8.52 -9.05
N GLU A 401 26.83 -9.07 -10.24
CA GLU A 401 27.91 -10.04 -10.50
C GLU A 401 29.09 -9.30 -11.09
N SER A 402 29.97 -8.78 -10.23
CA SER A 402 31.35 -8.41 -10.54
C SER A 402 32.25 -8.75 -9.37
#